data_c7ffe3f624c9c0ecad6c3db19272dbe1
#
_entry.id   c7ffe3f624c9c0ecad6c3db19272dbe1
#
_cell.length_a   1.000
_cell.length_b   1.000
_cell.length_c   1.000
_cell.angle_alpha   90.00
_cell.angle_beta   90.00
_cell.angle_gamma   90.00
#
_symmetry.space_group_name_H-M   'P 1'
#
loop_
_entity.id
_entity.type
_entity.pdbx_description
1 polymer ?
#
loop_
_entity_poly.entity_id
_entity_poly.type
_entity_poly.pdbx_seq_one_letter_code
_entity_poly.pdbx_strand_id
1 'polypeptide(L)'
;MAVLTIRGVRSYGADKDVRIDLSNKVTLIYGQNGSGKSTISNYFSGYYPEKYLQCHFESQVELFPLVFNQDYIERKFSLENVQPGIFTLSEHNKDIQEKVDDNRKKITRLDTKISELNTEIAGRAKMELTL
;
A
#
# COMPACT_ATOMS: atom_id res chain seq x y z
N MET A 1 11.87 -6.41 24.11
CA MET A 1 13.08 -5.82 23.52
C MET A 1 12.81 -5.59 22.05
N ALA A 2 13.08 -4.38 21.54
CA ALA A 2 12.93 -4.05 20.12
C ALA A 2 14.19 -3.29 19.69
N VAL A 3 14.97 -3.84 18.76
CA VAL A 3 16.26 -3.28 18.34
C VAL A 3 16.34 -3.26 16.82
N LEU A 4 16.64 -2.11 16.27
CA LEU A 4 16.95 -1.94 14.86
C LEU A 4 18.47 -1.92 14.67
N THR A 5 18.98 -2.78 13.81
CA THR A 5 20.37 -2.77 13.36
C THR A 5 20.44 -2.25 11.95
N ILE A 6 21.19 -1.18 11.71
CA ILE A 6 21.37 -0.54 10.40
C ILE A 6 22.84 -0.60 10.00
N ARG A 7 23.09 -0.99 8.75
CA ARG A 7 24.41 -1.11 8.18
C ARG A 7 24.36 -0.91 6.66
N GLY A 8 25.41 -0.32 6.09
CA GLY A 8 25.64 -0.27 4.65
C GLY A 8 24.58 0.46 3.83
N VAL A 9 23.87 1.43 4.43
CA VAL A 9 22.81 2.18 3.75
C VAL A 9 22.92 3.68 3.99
N ARG A 10 23.02 4.45 2.93
CA ARG A 10 23.13 5.93 2.93
C ARG A 10 24.21 6.43 3.90
N SER A 11 23.82 7.10 4.99
CA SER A 11 24.73 7.68 5.99
C SER A 11 25.34 6.65 6.95
N TYR A 12 24.91 5.39 6.85
CA TYR A 12 25.43 4.29 7.68
C TYR A 12 26.46 3.48 6.91
N GLY A 13 27.71 3.49 7.38
CA GLY A 13 28.81 2.75 6.76
C GLY A 13 28.59 1.22 6.76
N ALA A 14 29.28 0.54 5.85
CA ALA A 14 29.22 -0.92 5.75
C ALA A 14 30.18 -1.64 6.72
N ASP A 15 31.04 -0.91 7.37
CA ASP A 15 32.08 -1.40 8.27
C ASP A 15 31.60 -1.58 9.72
N LYS A 16 30.49 -0.93 10.10
CA LYS A 16 29.99 -0.89 11.46
C LYS A 16 28.47 -1.02 11.55
N ASP A 17 28.04 -1.88 12.44
CA ASP A 17 26.63 -1.98 12.81
C ASP A 17 26.22 -0.83 13.75
N VAL A 18 25.16 -0.13 13.39
CA VAL A 18 24.54 0.86 14.27
C VAL A 18 23.26 0.26 14.85
N ARG A 19 23.25 0.05 16.14
CA ARG A 19 22.11 -0.52 16.87
C ARG A 19 21.32 0.57 17.55
N ILE A 20 20.02 0.58 17.33
CA ILE A 20 19.07 1.56 17.88
C ILE A 20 18.06 0.79 18.72
N ASP A 21 18.03 1.08 20.02
CA ASP A 21 17.04 0.50 20.93
C ASP A 21 15.72 1.25 20.80
N LEU A 22 14.69 0.53 20.40
CA LEU A 22 13.32 1.01 20.23
C LEU A 22 12.35 0.34 21.22
N SER A 23 12.87 -0.20 22.31
CA SER A 23 12.08 -0.92 23.32
C SER A 23 11.21 0.00 24.17
N ASN A 24 11.50 1.28 24.19
CA ASN A 24 10.74 2.25 24.96
C ASN A 24 9.42 2.62 24.24
N LYS A 25 8.42 2.98 25.03
CA LYS A 25 7.12 3.45 24.52
C LYS A 25 7.23 4.69 23.61
N VAL A 26 8.22 5.52 23.86
CA VAL A 26 8.57 6.69 23.05
C VAL A 26 10.09 6.75 22.93
N THR A 27 10.58 6.85 21.70
CA THR A 27 12.01 7.05 21.39
C THR A 27 12.15 8.30 20.50
N LEU A 28 12.98 9.24 20.94
CA LEU A 28 13.28 10.45 20.17
C LEU A 28 14.64 10.30 19.50
N ILE A 29 14.67 10.49 18.19
CA ILE A 29 15.89 10.43 17.37
C ILE A 29 16.15 11.79 16.78
N TYR A 30 17.25 12.43 17.17
CA TYR A 30 17.65 13.73 16.70
C TYR A 30 19.06 13.72 16.11
N GLY A 31 19.38 14.69 15.30
CA GLY A 31 20.69 14.84 14.66
C GLY A 31 20.67 15.83 13.52
N GLN A 32 21.84 16.17 13.01
CA GLN A 32 22.00 17.09 11.87
C GLN A 32 21.37 16.55 10.58
N ASN A 33 21.19 17.41 9.58
CA ASN A 33 20.76 16.97 8.26
C ASN A 33 21.82 16.03 7.67
N GLY A 34 21.37 14.96 7.03
CA GLY A 34 22.28 13.91 6.51
C GLY A 34 22.68 12.83 7.51
N SER A 35 22.34 12.95 8.80
CA SER A 35 22.72 11.95 9.82
C SER A 35 21.99 10.61 9.74
N GLY A 36 21.09 10.41 8.78
CA GLY A 36 20.41 9.13 8.57
C GLY A 36 19.04 8.97 9.23
N LYS A 37 18.44 10.02 9.81
CA LYS A 37 17.10 9.95 10.42
C LYS A 37 16.02 9.43 9.48
N SER A 38 15.98 9.96 8.26
CA SER A 38 15.04 9.50 7.22
C SER A 38 15.32 8.08 6.74
N THR A 39 16.57 7.61 6.85
CA THR A 39 16.94 6.25 6.53
C THR A 39 16.26 5.25 7.48
N ILE A 40 16.15 5.60 8.76
CA ILE A 40 15.45 4.79 9.76
C ILE A 40 13.95 4.69 9.42
N SER A 41 13.29 5.82 9.15
CA SER A 41 11.87 5.81 8.80
C SER A 41 11.61 5.06 7.48
N ASN A 42 12.50 5.20 6.50
CA ASN A 42 12.39 4.51 5.21
C ASN A 42 12.61 3.00 5.34
N TYR A 43 13.41 2.52 6.27
CA TYR A 43 13.50 1.10 6.60
C TYR A 43 12.14 0.53 6.99
N PHE A 44 11.45 1.18 7.93
CA PHE A 44 10.14 0.74 8.40
C PHE A 44 9.01 0.92 7.39
N SER A 45 9.18 1.79 6.39
CA SER A 45 8.19 1.96 5.33
C SER A 45 8.10 0.76 4.38
N GLY A 46 9.15 -0.05 4.29
CA GLY A 46 9.23 -1.21 3.41
C GLY A 46 9.26 -0.91 1.90
N TYR A 47 9.33 0.38 1.50
CA TYR A 47 9.26 0.76 0.07
C TYR A 47 10.50 0.39 -0.75
N TYR A 48 11.65 0.16 -0.10
CA TYR A 48 12.92 -0.06 -0.78
C TYR A 48 13.70 -1.22 -0.15
N PRO A 49 13.14 -2.43 -0.11
CA PRO A 49 13.75 -3.56 0.61
C PRO A 49 15.16 -3.89 0.11
N GLU A 50 15.43 -3.68 -1.18
CA GLU A 50 16.72 -3.93 -1.81
C GLU A 50 17.86 -3.06 -1.26
N LYS A 51 17.55 -1.90 -0.69
CA LYS A 51 18.53 -0.99 -0.09
C LYS A 51 18.91 -1.37 1.34
N TYR A 52 18.11 -2.22 1.97
CA TYR A 52 18.21 -2.54 3.39
C TYR A 52 18.54 -4.01 3.67
N LEU A 53 19.18 -4.69 2.72
CA LEU A 53 19.52 -6.12 2.82
C LEU A 53 20.42 -6.46 4.01
N GLN A 54 21.21 -5.50 4.51
CA GLN A 54 22.10 -5.66 5.66
C GLN A 54 21.50 -5.08 6.96
N CYS A 55 20.23 -4.66 6.90
CA CYS A 55 19.53 -4.11 8.04
C CYS A 55 18.50 -5.12 8.54
N HIS A 56 18.32 -5.18 9.84
CA HIS A 56 17.31 -6.06 10.44
C HIS A 56 16.70 -5.44 11.69
N PHE A 57 15.46 -5.79 11.94
CA PHE A 57 14.72 -5.39 13.13
C PHE A 57 14.32 -6.62 13.92
N GLU A 58 14.73 -6.65 15.19
CA GLU A 58 14.41 -7.72 16.12
C GLU A 58 13.38 -7.22 17.12
N SER A 59 12.28 -7.93 17.27
CA SER A 59 11.26 -7.64 18.28
C SER A 59 10.70 -8.94 18.85
N GLN A 60 10.41 -8.92 20.16
CA GLN A 60 9.76 -10.04 20.85
C GLN A 60 8.27 -10.14 20.55
N VAL A 61 7.69 -9.11 19.97
CA VAL A 61 6.28 -9.00 19.61
C VAL A 61 6.19 -8.68 18.13
N GLU A 62 5.25 -9.27 17.44
CA GLU A 62 4.94 -8.90 16.06
C GLU A 62 4.44 -7.46 16.03
N LEU A 63 5.10 -6.63 15.23
CA LEU A 63 4.80 -5.20 15.12
C LEU A 63 4.47 -4.86 13.67
N PHE A 64 3.40 -4.10 13.48
CA PHE A 64 3.04 -3.51 12.20
C PHE A 64 3.46 -2.04 12.19
N PRO A 65 4.57 -1.67 11.55
CA PRO A 65 5.03 -0.30 11.53
C PRO A 65 4.11 0.58 10.69
N LEU A 66 3.67 1.69 11.27
CA LEU A 66 3.00 2.78 10.57
C LEU A 66 3.98 3.93 10.43
N VAL A 67 4.33 4.28 9.20
CA VAL A 67 5.33 5.30 8.91
C VAL A 67 4.68 6.50 8.26
N PHE A 68 4.87 7.66 8.87
CA PHE A 68 4.48 8.95 8.31
C PHE A 68 5.75 9.76 8.03
N ASN A 69 6.19 9.77 6.78
CA ASN A 69 7.40 10.46 6.31
C ASN A 69 7.13 11.16 4.98
N GLN A 70 8.14 11.83 4.44
CA GLN A 70 8.02 12.56 3.17
C GLN A 70 7.62 11.64 2.01
N ASP A 71 8.21 10.46 1.91
CA ASP A 71 7.89 9.48 0.86
C ASP A 71 6.41 9.03 0.94
N TYR A 72 5.88 8.88 2.16
CA TYR A 72 4.46 8.59 2.37
C TYR A 72 3.57 9.74 1.90
N ILE A 73 3.93 10.98 2.25
CA ILE A 73 3.19 12.17 1.85
C ILE A 73 3.18 12.29 0.32
N GLU A 74 4.33 12.18 -0.31
CA GLU A 74 4.44 12.24 -1.77
C GLU A 74 3.63 11.17 -2.48
N ARG A 75 3.68 9.93 -2.00
CA ARG A 75 2.93 8.81 -2.59
C ARG A 75 1.42 8.90 -2.39
N LYS A 76 0.97 9.45 -1.27
CA LYS A 76 -0.47 9.47 -0.94
C LYS A 76 -1.17 10.77 -1.31
N PHE A 77 -0.45 11.89 -1.31
CA PHE A 77 -1.06 13.21 -1.50
C PHE A 77 -0.60 13.94 -2.78
N SER A 78 0.55 13.57 -3.37
CA SER A 78 1.05 14.19 -4.61
C SER A 78 0.58 13.47 -5.89
N LEU A 79 -0.18 12.38 -5.79
CA LEU A 79 -0.79 11.74 -6.94
C LEU A 79 -1.88 12.66 -7.50
N GLU A 80 -1.61 13.19 -8.67
CA GLU A 80 -2.39 14.11 -9.46
C GLU A 80 -3.91 13.83 -9.42
N ASN A 81 -4.65 14.83 -8.97
CA ASN A 81 -6.07 15.11 -9.30
C ASN A 81 -7.17 14.08 -9.01
N VAL A 82 -6.90 12.95 -8.40
CA VAL A 82 -7.94 12.03 -7.95
C VAL A 82 -7.70 11.67 -6.49
N GLN A 83 -8.37 12.37 -5.59
CA GLN A 83 -8.54 11.87 -4.23
C GLN A 83 -9.60 10.77 -4.28
N PRO A 84 -9.26 9.49 -4.15
CA PRO A 84 -10.28 8.48 -3.91
C PRO A 84 -10.96 8.83 -2.59
N GLY A 85 -12.28 8.90 -2.59
CA GLY A 85 -13.08 9.26 -1.40
C GLY A 85 -13.00 8.26 -0.23
N ILE A 86 -12.09 7.31 -0.31
CA ILE A 86 -11.77 6.36 0.75
C ILE A 86 -10.25 6.29 0.87
N PHE A 87 -9.73 6.77 1.99
CA PHE A 87 -8.32 6.61 2.35
C PHE A 87 -8.06 5.14 2.71
N THR A 88 -7.47 4.38 1.80
CA THR A 88 -6.97 3.04 2.10
C THR A 88 -5.55 3.15 2.64
N LEU A 89 -5.32 2.65 3.85
CA LEU A 89 -4.05 2.75 4.56
C LEU A 89 -2.94 1.83 3.99
N SER A 90 -3.21 1.02 2.96
CA SER A 90 -2.22 0.12 2.38
C SER A 90 -2.32 0.04 0.86
N GLU A 91 -1.16 -0.10 0.20
CA GLU A 91 -1.08 -0.34 -1.26
C GLU A 91 -1.79 -1.65 -1.67
N HIS A 92 -1.84 -2.63 -0.78
CA HIS A 92 -2.54 -3.90 -1.01
C HIS A 92 -4.04 -3.73 -1.28
N ASN A 93 -4.63 -2.66 -0.74
CA ASN A 93 -6.03 -2.33 -0.98
C ASN A 93 -6.27 -1.69 -2.35
N LYS A 94 -5.24 -1.11 -2.99
CA LYS A 94 -5.37 -0.53 -4.33
C LYS A 94 -5.60 -1.61 -5.39
N ASP A 95 -4.85 -2.70 -5.33
CA ASP A 95 -5.01 -3.85 -6.23
C ASP A 95 -6.38 -4.52 -6.05
N ILE A 96 -6.85 -4.58 -4.80
CA ILE A 96 -8.18 -5.10 -4.48
C ILE A 96 -9.25 -4.16 -5.03
N GLN A 97 -9.09 -2.85 -4.87
CA GLN A 97 -10.04 -1.85 -5.37
C GLN A 97 -10.13 -1.89 -6.90
N GLU A 98 -9.02 -1.98 -7.61
CA GLU A 98 -9.01 -2.13 -9.07
C GLU A 98 -9.77 -3.39 -9.52
N LYS A 99 -9.55 -4.53 -8.84
CA LYS A 99 -10.31 -5.76 -9.11
C LYS A 99 -11.81 -5.63 -8.83
N VAL A 100 -12.17 -4.90 -7.78
CA VAL A 100 -13.58 -4.62 -7.45
C VAL A 100 -14.22 -3.76 -8.54
N ASP A 101 -13.55 -2.72 -8.98
CA ASP A 101 -14.05 -1.81 -10.01
C ASP A 101 -14.16 -2.51 -11.37
N ASP A 102 -13.21 -3.36 -11.73
CA ASP A 102 -13.28 -4.18 -12.95
C ASP A 102 -14.43 -5.19 -12.90
N ASN A 103 -14.63 -5.83 -11.75
CA ASN A 103 -15.75 -6.74 -11.59
C ASN A 103 -17.09 -6.01 -11.63
N ARG A 104 -17.21 -4.81 -11.07
CA ARG A 104 -18.42 -3.97 -11.20
C ARG A 104 -18.72 -3.63 -12.66
N LYS A 105 -17.71 -3.25 -13.44
CA LYS A 105 -17.88 -3.00 -14.89
C LYS A 105 -18.35 -4.25 -15.63
N LYS A 106 -17.82 -5.43 -15.29
CA LYS A 106 -18.26 -6.70 -15.87
C LYS A 106 -19.71 -7.01 -15.53
N ILE A 107 -20.10 -6.83 -14.27
CA ILE A 107 -21.49 -7.03 -13.81
C ILE A 107 -22.43 -6.11 -14.60
N THR A 108 -22.15 -4.82 -14.69
CA THR A 108 -22.99 -3.88 -15.45
C THR A 108 -23.16 -4.29 -16.91
N ARG A 109 -22.07 -4.75 -17.57
CA ARG A 109 -22.14 -5.25 -18.95
C ARG A 109 -23.00 -6.51 -19.08
N LEU A 110 -22.90 -7.43 -18.13
CA LEU A 110 -23.70 -8.66 -18.14
C LEU A 110 -25.18 -8.35 -17.88
N ASP A 111 -25.50 -7.45 -16.96
CA ASP A 111 -26.88 -7.02 -16.68
C ASP A 111 -27.53 -6.37 -17.89
N THR A 112 -26.78 -5.51 -18.63
CA THR A 112 -27.26 -4.94 -19.89
C THR A 112 -27.57 -6.04 -20.91
N LYS A 113 -26.66 -7.01 -21.08
CA LYS A 113 -26.83 -8.11 -22.01
C LYS A 113 -28.00 -9.04 -21.66
N ILE A 114 -28.20 -9.31 -20.36
CA ILE A 114 -29.35 -10.06 -19.86
C ILE A 114 -30.65 -9.29 -20.19
N SER A 115 -30.68 -7.99 -19.98
CA SER A 115 -31.86 -7.16 -20.31
C SER A 115 -32.18 -7.18 -21.81
N GLU A 116 -31.17 -7.09 -22.68
CA GLU A 116 -31.34 -7.18 -24.13
C GLU A 116 -31.90 -8.54 -24.54
N LEU A 117 -31.33 -9.64 -24.03
CA LEU A 117 -31.79 -10.99 -24.33
C LEU A 117 -33.22 -11.26 -23.83
N ASN A 118 -33.56 -10.77 -22.64
CA ASN A 118 -34.93 -10.87 -22.13
C ASN A 118 -35.94 -10.11 -23.01
N THR A 119 -35.54 -8.98 -23.53
CA THR A 119 -36.38 -8.21 -24.46
C THR A 119 -36.57 -8.93 -25.80
N GLU A 120 -35.52 -9.57 -26.32
CA GLU A 120 -35.60 -10.39 -27.55
C GLU A 120 -36.48 -11.64 -27.32
N ILE A 121 -36.33 -12.32 -26.21
CA ILE A 121 -37.16 -13.49 -25.86
C ILE A 121 -38.65 -13.10 -25.77
N ALA A 122 -38.94 -11.98 -25.09
CA ALA A 122 -40.31 -11.49 -24.97
C ALA A 122 -40.90 -11.08 -26.34
N GLY A 123 -40.06 -10.54 -27.24
CA GLY A 123 -40.45 -10.20 -28.61
C GLY A 123 -40.80 -11.47 -29.46
N ARG A 124 -39.95 -12.51 -29.33
CA ARG A 124 -40.19 -13.79 -30.07
C ARG A 124 -41.44 -14.52 -29.56
N ALA A 125 -41.62 -14.57 -28.23
CA ALA A 125 -42.81 -15.19 -27.63
C ALA A 125 -44.12 -14.50 -28.07
N LYS A 126 -44.12 -13.18 -28.29
CA LYS A 126 -45.27 -12.46 -28.84
C LYS A 126 -45.54 -12.78 -30.30
N MET A 127 -44.51 -13.03 -31.12
CA MET A 127 -44.67 -13.43 -32.50
C MET A 127 -45.27 -14.81 -32.67
N GLU A 128 -44.90 -15.78 -31.80
CA GLU A 128 -45.48 -17.14 -31.86
C GLU A 128 -46.94 -17.22 -31.40
N LEU A 129 -47.42 -16.26 -30.63
CA LEU A 129 -48.80 -16.20 -30.16
C LEU A 129 -49.77 -15.54 -31.13
N THR A 130 -49.25 -14.94 -32.22
CA THR A 130 -50.02 -14.23 -33.25
C THR A 130 -50.14 -15.01 -34.58
N LEU A 131 -49.66 -16.24 -34.64
CA LEU A 131 -49.82 -17.20 -35.72
C LEU A 131 -50.86 -18.27 -35.33
#